data_5144be0ddc059aa49948cfc6ef5bffa7
#
_entry.id   5144be0ddc059aa49948cfc6ef5bffa7
#
_cell.length_a   1.000
_cell.length_b   1.000
_cell.length_c   1.000
_cell.angle_alpha   90.00
_cell.angle_beta   90.00
_cell.angle_gamma   90.00
#
_symmetry.space_group_name_H-M   'P 1'
#
loop_
_entity.id
_entity.type
_entity.pdbx_description
1 polymer ?
#
loop_
_entity_poly.entity_id
_entity_poly.type
_entity_poly.pdbx_seq_one_letter_code
_entity_poly.pdbx_strand_id
1 'polypeptide(L)'
;MAKLFYELFLILYAIAFRIAALINNKAKLGLRGRKNILTTIRSNNPPSGQQIIWMHCASVGEFEQGRPVVESLKKCYPTITIVLTFFSASGYEAMKNYKGADQIYYLPLDSAMNAKKMVDALKPTLVLWVKYEFWYHYLHELKSRNIPILLISGIFRASHPFFKWYGSLWREMLGCFTYLFVQNESSSILLSSIGIRENIQITGDTRFDRVIEIAEKFEPLPAIERFCGKSRVLVAGSTWEEDETELIHYVRLNPDKKFIIAPHETDKGHLQDIKKAFPNALLYSDWINQPLDASTKHNVLIIDNVGMLSRLYQYADITYVGGGFGADGVHNVLEAAVYGKPVIFGPEYTKYVEAIGLVQCGGGIPIQNALELESILTELWEKEELLTAKGMAAYNFVYAHAGASKKIIQFIQENRLLTN
;
A
#
# COMPACT_ATOMS: atom_id res chain seq x y z
N MET A 1 9.66 -29.41 -18.60
CA MET A 1 9.55 -29.84 -17.18
C MET A 1 9.02 -28.74 -16.27
N ALA A 2 9.60 -27.52 -16.23
CA ALA A 2 9.14 -26.44 -15.32
C ALA A 2 7.65 -26.09 -15.48
N LYS A 3 7.14 -26.01 -16.72
CA LYS A 3 5.71 -25.78 -16.98
C LYS A 3 4.82 -26.90 -16.42
N LEU A 4 5.23 -28.15 -16.52
CA LEU A 4 4.47 -29.29 -15.96
C LEU A 4 4.36 -29.18 -14.42
N PHE A 5 5.45 -28.81 -13.76
CA PHE A 5 5.43 -28.55 -12.31
C PHE A 5 4.52 -27.38 -11.95
N TYR A 6 4.50 -26.35 -12.78
CA TYR A 6 3.59 -25.21 -12.59
C TYR A 6 2.12 -25.62 -12.73
N GLU A 7 1.77 -26.42 -13.73
CA GLU A 7 0.41 -26.94 -13.91
C GLU A 7 -0.02 -27.82 -12.70
N LEU A 8 0.88 -28.69 -12.22
CA LEU A 8 0.64 -29.49 -11.05
C LEU A 8 0.43 -28.60 -9.79
N PHE A 9 1.29 -27.58 -9.63
CA PHE A 9 1.14 -26.60 -8.55
C PHE A 9 -0.23 -25.93 -8.60
N LEU A 10 -0.70 -25.47 -9.78
CA LEU A 10 -2.01 -24.83 -9.91
C LEU A 10 -3.17 -25.74 -9.55
N ILE A 11 -3.10 -27.03 -9.90
CA ILE A 11 -4.11 -28.04 -9.53
C ILE A 11 -4.12 -28.22 -8.02
N LEU A 12 -2.96 -28.45 -7.41
CA LEU A 12 -2.84 -28.63 -5.96
C LEU A 12 -3.27 -27.36 -5.21
N TYR A 13 -2.90 -26.19 -5.70
CA TYR A 13 -3.32 -24.90 -5.15
C TYR A 13 -4.85 -24.74 -5.18
N ALA A 14 -5.49 -25.08 -6.32
CA ALA A 14 -6.93 -25.00 -6.44
C ALA A 14 -7.67 -25.96 -5.49
N ILE A 15 -7.11 -27.16 -5.25
CA ILE A 15 -7.64 -28.12 -4.28
C ILE A 15 -7.47 -27.58 -2.87
N ALA A 16 -6.25 -27.16 -2.50
CA ALA A 16 -5.96 -26.60 -1.18
C ALA A 16 -6.82 -25.36 -0.88
N PHE A 17 -7.04 -24.48 -1.86
CA PHE A 17 -7.90 -23.31 -1.72
C PHE A 17 -9.37 -23.69 -1.43
N ARG A 18 -9.89 -24.77 -2.07
CA ARG A 18 -11.23 -25.30 -1.77
C ARG A 18 -11.33 -25.88 -0.37
N ILE A 19 -10.32 -26.62 0.07
CA ILE A 19 -10.26 -27.20 1.42
C ILE A 19 -10.18 -26.06 2.45
N ALA A 20 -9.31 -25.09 2.25
CA ALA A 20 -9.18 -23.92 3.12
C ALA A 20 -10.51 -23.14 3.24
N ALA A 21 -11.31 -23.08 2.18
CA ALA A 21 -12.61 -22.41 2.19
C ALA A 21 -13.65 -23.07 3.11
N LEU A 22 -13.40 -24.30 3.60
CA LEU A 22 -14.27 -24.97 4.59
C LEU A 22 -14.08 -24.39 5.99
N ILE A 23 -12.86 -23.93 6.32
CA ILE A 23 -12.48 -23.52 7.67
C ILE A 23 -12.09 -22.04 7.78
N ASN A 24 -11.77 -21.38 6.66
CA ASN A 24 -11.30 -19.99 6.63
C ASN A 24 -12.28 -19.10 5.86
N ASN A 25 -12.81 -18.07 6.52
CA ASN A 25 -13.76 -17.14 5.92
C ASN A 25 -13.18 -16.33 4.73
N LYS A 26 -11.90 -15.94 4.78
CA LYS A 26 -11.25 -15.22 3.67
C LYS A 26 -11.15 -16.11 2.42
N ALA A 27 -10.77 -17.37 2.59
CA ALA A 27 -10.75 -18.37 1.50
C ALA A 27 -12.15 -18.62 0.94
N LYS A 28 -13.16 -18.75 1.82
CA LYS A 28 -14.57 -18.91 1.43
C LYS A 28 -15.11 -17.74 0.60
N LEU A 29 -14.80 -16.52 1.01
CA LEU A 29 -15.15 -15.29 0.25
C LEU A 29 -14.46 -15.27 -1.12
N GLY A 30 -13.16 -15.55 -1.16
CA GLY A 30 -12.41 -15.61 -2.41
C GLY A 30 -12.91 -16.69 -3.38
N LEU A 31 -13.34 -17.86 -2.87
CA LEU A 31 -13.93 -18.90 -3.71
C LEU A 31 -15.31 -18.50 -4.24
N ARG A 32 -16.16 -17.94 -3.39
CA ARG A 32 -17.50 -17.47 -3.76
C ARG A 32 -17.44 -16.34 -4.78
N GLY A 33 -16.56 -15.36 -4.57
CA GLY A 33 -16.39 -14.21 -5.46
C GLY A 33 -15.88 -14.57 -6.86
N ARG A 34 -15.20 -15.71 -7.01
CA ARG A 34 -14.76 -16.25 -8.31
C ARG A 34 -15.83 -17.07 -9.03
N LYS A 35 -16.92 -17.45 -8.34
CA LYS A 35 -18.00 -18.21 -8.97
C LYS A 35 -18.70 -17.36 -10.02
N ASN A 36 -18.79 -17.89 -11.24
CA ASN A 36 -19.44 -17.23 -12.40
C ASN A 36 -18.82 -15.88 -12.80
N ILE A 37 -17.64 -15.52 -12.28
CA ILE A 37 -17.02 -14.22 -12.52
C ILE A 37 -16.83 -13.90 -14.01
N LEU A 38 -16.46 -14.87 -14.82
CA LEU A 38 -16.28 -14.72 -16.26
C LEU A 38 -17.60 -14.40 -17.00
N THR A 39 -18.72 -14.91 -16.51
CA THR A 39 -20.05 -14.56 -17.04
C THR A 39 -20.41 -13.13 -16.66
N THR A 40 -20.15 -12.74 -15.41
CA THR A 40 -20.37 -11.36 -14.93
C THR A 40 -19.55 -10.35 -15.72
N ILE A 41 -18.26 -10.64 -15.97
CA ILE A 41 -17.39 -9.76 -16.76
C ILE A 41 -17.94 -9.59 -18.17
N ARG A 42 -18.41 -10.68 -18.81
CA ARG A 42 -18.99 -10.61 -20.16
C ARG A 42 -20.27 -9.79 -20.22
N SER A 43 -21.15 -9.90 -19.21
CA SER A 43 -22.40 -9.13 -19.17
C SER A 43 -22.18 -7.64 -18.91
N ASN A 44 -21.08 -7.28 -18.26
CA ASN A 44 -20.73 -5.89 -17.92
C ASN A 44 -19.73 -5.27 -18.92
N ASN A 45 -19.51 -5.92 -20.05
CA ASN A 45 -18.52 -5.46 -21.03
C ASN A 45 -18.86 -4.04 -21.51
N PRO A 46 -17.91 -3.10 -21.52
CA PRO A 46 -18.15 -1.76 -22.03
C PRO A 46 -18.47 -1.78 -23.52
N PRO A 47 -19.08 -0.71 -24.07
CA PRO A 47 -19.42 -0.60 -25.46
C PRO A 47 -18.20 -0.86 -26.37
N SER A 48 -18.44 -1.48 -27.53
CA SER A 48 -17.39 -1.73 -28.52
C SER A 48 -16.71 -0.43 -28.95
N GLY A 49 -15.36 -0.46 -28.98
CA GLY A 49 -14.55 0.72 -29.34
C GLY A 49 -13.99 1.52 -28.17
N GLN A 50 -14.40 1.22 -26.93
CA GLN A 50 -13.84 1.87 -25.76
C GLN A 50 -12.49 1.24 -25.37
N GLN A 51 -11.48 2.05 -25.06
CA GLN A 51 -10.19 1.58 -24.58
C GLN A 51 -10.29 1.10 -23.14
N ILE A 52 -9.83 -0.12 -22.89
CA ILE A 52 -9.87 -0.75 -21.58
C ILE A 52 -8.46 -0.87 -21.02
N ILE A 53 -8.25 -0.29 -19.85
CA ILE A 53 -7.08 -0.52 -19.03
C ILE A 53 -7.42 -1.54 -17.96
N TRP A 54 -6.72 -2.67 -18.01
CA TRP A 54 -6.83 -3.68 -16.96
C TRP A 54 -5.66 -3.55 -16.00
N MET A 55 -5.93 -3.23 -14.74
CA MET A 55 -4.92 -3.27 -13.68
C MET A 55 -5.14 -4.48 -12.79
N HIS A 56 -4.07 -5.24 -12.54
CA HIS A 56 -4.05 -6.36 -11.62
C HIS A 56 -3.18 -6.09 -10.40
N CYS A 57 -3.73 -6.35 -9.21
CA CYS A 57 -3.08 -6.25 -7.91
C CYS A 57 -3.40 -7.48 -7.06
N ALA A 58 -2.43 -8.01 -6.33
CA ALA A 58 -2.69 -9.11 -5.39
C ALA A 58 -3.51 -8.64 -4.18
N SER A 59 -3.19 -7.46 -3.66
CA SER A 59 -3.66 -6.94 -2.37
C SER A 59 -3.94 -5.43 -2.40
N VAL A 60 -4.46 -4.88 -1.29
CA VAL A 60 -4.62 -3.42 -1.12
C VAL A 60 -3.28 -2.71 -1.18
N GLY A 61 -2.22 -3.26 -0.56
CA GLY A 61 -0.90 -2.62 -0.57
C GLY A 61 -0.31 -2.49 -1.98
N GLU A 62 -0.57 -3.45 -2.87
CA GLU A 62 -0.20 -3.34 -4.29
C GLU A 62 -1.11 -2.37 -5.04
N PHE A 63 -2.40 -2.38 -4.73
CA PHE A 63 -3.33 -1.41 -5.31
C PHE A 63 -2.90 0.04 -5.03
N GLU A 64 -2.50 0.37 -3.79
CA GLU A 64 -2.02 1.71 -3.45
C GLU A 64 -0.77 2.13 -4.25
N GLN A 65 -0.01 1.18 -4.78
CA GLN A 65 1.08 1.47 -5.71
C GLN A 65 0.62 1.65 -7.16
N GLY A 66 -0.41 0.95 -7.59
CA GLY A 66 -0.99 1.12 -8.92
C GLY A 66 -1.93 2.33 -9.03
N ARG A 67 -2.54 2.71 -7.90
CA ARG A 67 -3.59 3.71 -7.82
C ARG A 67 -3.22 5.09 -8.39
N PRO A 68 -2.06 5.69 -8.07
CA PRO A 68 -1.68 6.99 -8.65
C PRO A 68 -1.57 6.95 -10.18
N VAL A 69 -1.13 5.82 -10.73
CA VAL A 69 -1.04 5.65 -12.19
C VAL A 69 -2.43 5.59 -12.81
N VAL A 70 -3.34 4.80 -12.25
CA VAL A 70 -4.73 4.66 -12.74
C VAL A 70 -5.48 5.98 -12.63
N GLU A 71 -5.40 6.68 -11.49
CA GLU A 71 -6.05 7.97 -11.30
C GLU A 71 -5.51 9.04 -12.27
N SER A 72 -4.20 9.03 -12.53
CA SER A 72 -3.59 9.92 -13.52
C SER A 72 -4.01 9.57 -14.96
N LEU A 73 -4.10 8.29 -15.31
CA LEU A 73 -4.61 7.86 -16.61
C LEU A 73 -6.06 8.28 -16.83
N LYS A 74 -6.92 8.13 -15.80
CA LYS A 74 -8.33 8.56 -15.91
C LYS A 74 -8.47 10.07 -16.08
N LYS A 75 -7.56 10.86 -15.49
CA LYS A 75 -7.48 12.34 -15.71
C LYS A 75 -7.03 12.68 -17.13
N CYS A 76 -5.99 11.99 -17.64
CA CYS A 76 -5.47 12.23 -18.99
C CYS A 76 -6.40 11.73 -20.10
N TYR A 77 -7.13 10.64 -19.85
CA TYR A 77 -7.99 9.95 -20.79
C TYR A 77 -9.37 9.68 -20.14
N PRO A 78 -10.28 10.68 -20.05
CA PRO A 78 -11.54 10.54 -19.30
C PRO A 78 -12.47 9.46 -19.84
N THR A 79 -12.33 9.10 -21.12
CA THR A 79 -13.20 8.11 -21.81
C THR A 79 -12.79 6.67 -21.62
N ILE A 80 -11.59 6.39 -21.07
CA ILE A 80 -11.14 5.02 -20.85
C ILE A 80 -11.95 4.29 -19.81
N THR A 81 -12.07 2.99 -19.94
CA THR A 81 -12.63 2.11 -18.91
C THR A 81 -11.49 1.51 -18.08
N ILE A 82 -11.58 1.67 -16.77
CA ILE A 82 -10.64 1.06 -15.81
C ILE A 82 -11.27 -0.19 -15.23
N VAL A 83 -10.62 -1.32 -15.44
CA VAL A 83 -10.97 -2.60 -14.82
C VAL A 83 -9.89 -3.00 -13.83
N LEU A 84 -10.26 -3.19 -12.57
CA LEU A 84 -9.37 -3.67 -11.52
C LEU A 84 -9.61 -5.15 -11.25
N THR A 85 -8.55 -5.89 -11.00
CA THR A 85 -8.66 -7.26 -10.48
C THR A 85 -7.80 -7.44 -9.25
N PHE A 86 -8.37 -8.13 -8.25
CA PHE A 86 -7.67 -8.52 -7.03
C PHE A 86 -7.57 -10.03 -6.93
N PHE A 87 -6.40 -10.51 -6.45
CA PHE A 87 -6.27 -11.91 -6.12
C PHE A 87 -6.77 -12.23 -4.72
N SER A 88 -6.40 -11.43 -3.71
CA SER A 88 -6.80 -11.64 -2.32
C SER A 88 -8.25 -11.24 -2.05
N ALA A 89 -8.91 -11.97 -1.15
CA ALA A 89 -10.25 -11.64 -0.71
C ALA A 89 -10.29 -10.31 0.06
N SER A 90 -9.31 -10.06 0.92
CA SER A 90 -9.18 -8.79 1.65
C SER A 90 -9.02 -7.59 0.72
N GLY A 91 -8.20 -7.73 -0.35
CA GLY A 91 -8.02 -6.69 -1.34
C GLY A 91 -9.32 -6.33 -2.07
N TYR A 92 -10.04 -7.35 -2.55
CA TYR A 92 -11.31 -7.14 -3.23
C TYR A 92 -12.38 -6.52 -2.30
N GLU A 93 -12.58 -7.10 -1.10
CA GLU A 93 -13.59 -6.61 -0.16
C GLU A 93 -13.35 -5.16 0.27
N ALA A 94 -12.09 -4.78 0.48
CA ALA A 94 -11.73 -3.41 0.81
C ALA A 94 -11.98 -2.42 -0.35
N MET A 95 -11.75 -2.87 -1.60
CA MET A 95 -11.76 -1.98 -2.78
C MET A 95 -12.98 -2.14 -3.69
N LYS A 96 -13.89 -3.08 -3.46
CA LYS A 96 -15.06 -3.35 -4.34
C LYS A 96 -15.96 -2.13 -4.60
N ASN A 97 -15.90 -1.11 -3.75
CA ASN A 97 -16.68 0.14 -3.88
C ASN A 97 -15.80 1.34 -4.30
N TYR A 98 -14.56 1.11 -4.71
CA TYR A 98 -13.66 2.17 -5.13
C TYR A 98 -14.19 2.89 -6.38
N LYS A 99 -14.35 4.22 -6.29
CA LYS A 99 -15.00 5.04 -7.33
C LYS A 99 -14.08 5.41 -8.51
N GLY A 100 -12.78 5.18 -8.37
CA GLY A 100 -11.80 5.48 -9.42
C GLY A 100 -11.67 4.38 -10.49
N ALA A 101 -12.44 3.28 -10.37
CA ALA A 101 -12.52 2.23 -11.36
C ALA A 101 -13.95 2.00 -11.80
N ASP A 102 -14.13 1.65 -13.07
CA ASP A 102 -15.47 1.39 -13.65
C ASP A 102 -15.94 -0.03 -13.29
N GLN A 103 -15.01 -0.97 -13.14
CA GLN A 103 -15.32 -2.37 -12.79
C GLN A 103 -14.23 -2.95 -11.89
N ILE A 104 -14.63 -3.77 -10.92
CA ILE A 104 -13.72 -4.39 -9.95
C ILE A 104 -14.09 -5.86 -9.80
N TYR A 105 -13.11 -6.76 -9.95
CA TYR A 105 -13.32 -8.19 -9.95
C TYR A 105 -12.26 -8.96 -9.17
N TYR A 106 -12.59 -10.20 -8.80
CA TYR A 106 -11.56 -11.18 -8.47
C TYR A 106 -10.87 -11.66 -9.74
N LEU A 107 -9.54 -11.83 -9.71
CA LEU A 107 -8.85 -12.57 -10.75
C LEU A 107 -9.23 -14.06 -10.64
N PRO A 108 -9.76 -14.71 -11.70
CA PRO A 108 -9.92 -16.16 -11.71
C PRO A 108 -8.58 -16.86 -11.51
N LEU A 109 -8.59 -18.07 -10.90
CA LEU A 109 -7.35 -18.84 -10.72
C LEU A 109 -6.67 -19.06 -12.08
N ASP A 110 -5.33 -18.99 -12.07
CA ASP A 110 -4.56 -19.09 -13.31
C ASP A 110 -4.76 -20.47 -13.97
N SER A 111 -5.15 -20.46 -15.22
CA SER A 111 -5.20 -21.60 -16.13
C SER A 111 -5.34 -21.08 -17.54
N ALA A 112 -4.91 -21.87 -18.52
CA ALA A 112 -5.01 -21.49 -19.95
C ALA A 112 -6.45 -21.12 -20.35
N MET A 113 -7.44 -21.86 -19.84
CA MET A 113 -8.85 -21.60 -20.14
C MET A 113 -9.36 -20.30 -19.49
N ASN A 114 -9.04 -20.06 -18.21
CA ASN A 114 -9.47 -18.86 -17.52
C ASN A 114 -8.79 -17.61 -18.11
N ALA A 115 -7.48 -17.67 -18.39
CA ALA A 115 -6.74 -16.59 -19.01
C ALA A 115 -7.36 -16.21 -20.37
N LYS A 116 -7.57 -17.21 -21.25
CA LYS A 116 -8.22 -16.98 -22.55
C LYS A 116 -9.61 -16.35 -22.40
N LYS A 117 -10.49 -16.92 -21.56
CA LYS A 117 -11.86 -16.40 -21.35
C LYS A 117 -11.87 -15.00 -20.77
N MET A 118 -10.93 -14.70 -19.87
CA MET A 118 -10.80 -13.37 -19.26
C MET A 118 -10.37 -12.33 -20.29
N VAL A 119 -9.32 -12.63 -21.07
CA VAL A 119 -8.83 -11.72 -22.11
C VAL A 119 -9.85 -11.55 -23.23
N ASP A 120 -10.59 -12.62 -23.63
CA ASP A 120 -11.71 -12.55 -24.59
C ASP A 120 -12.84 -11.66 -24.07
N ALA A 121 -13.13 -11.71 -22.79
CA ALA A 121 -14.18 -10.93 -22.16
C ALA A 121 -13.82 -9.46 -22.00
N LEU A 122 -12.60 -9.16 -21.52
CA LEU A 122 -12.15 -7.79 -21.29
C LEU A 122 -11.67 -7.09 -22.55
N LYS A 123 -10.94 -7.78 -23.43
CA LYS A 123 -10.25 -7.19 -24.59
C LYS A 123 -9.44 -5.95 -24.22
N PRO A 124 -8.52 -6.05 -23.26
CA PRO A 124 -7.83 -4.87 -22.75
C PRO A 124 -6.91 -4.27 -23.82
N THR A 125 -6.85 -2.94 -23.88
CA THR A 125 -5.92 -2.18 -24.72
C THR A 125 -4.55 -2.12 -24.08
N LEU A 126 -4.49 -2.02 -22.76
CA LEU A 126 -3.27 -1.92 -21.95
C LEU A 126 -3.49 -2.65 -20.62
N VAL A 127 -2.45 -3.36 -20.17
CA VAL A 127 -2.45 -4.04 -18.87
C VAL A 127 -1.38 -3.46 -17.96
N LEU A 128 -1.79 -3.07 -16.76
CA LEU A 128 -0.90 -2.65 -15.68
C LEU A 128 -0.83 -3.78 -14.66
N TRP A 129 0.35 -4.32 -14.47
CA TRP A 129 0.60 -5.41 -13.54
C TRP A 129 1.43 -4.91 -12.38
N VAL A 130 0.93 -5.03 -11.15
CA VAL A 130 1.60 -4.43 -9.99
C VAL A 130 2.41 -5.48 -9.24
N LYS A 131 3.71 -5.22 -9.05
CA LYS A 131 4.65 -5.99 -8.22
C LYS A 131 4.81 -7.49 -8.55
N TYR A 132 4.39 -8.37 -7.60
CA TYR A 132 5.00 -9.70 -7.43
C TYR A 132 4.20 -10.88 -7.96
N GLU A 133 2.94 -10.73 -8.35
CA GLU A 133 2.16 -11.85 -8.83
C GLU A 133 2.40 -12.13 -10.31
N PHE A 134 3.17 -13.17 -10.60
CA PHE A 134 3.44 -13.61 -11.96
C PHE A 134 2.60 -14.86 -12.26
N TRP A 135 1.51 -14.66 -13.02
CA TRP A 135 0.59 -15.70 -13.44
C TRP A 135 0.87 -16.11 -14.88
N TYR A 136 1.44 -17.29 -15.07
CA TYR A 136 1.98 -17.77 -16.34
C TYR A 136 0.98 -17.66 -17.50
N HIS A 137 -0.22 -18.22 -17.32
CA HIS A 137 -1.20 -18.27 -18.42
C HIS A 137 -1.75 -16.89 -18.78
N TYR A 138 -1.99 -16.02 -17.81
CA TYR A 138 -2.42 -14.64 -18.07
C TYR A 138 -1.38 -13.86 -18.85
N LEU A 139 -0.13 -13.90 -18.41
CA LEU A 139 0.96 -13.16 -19.06
C LEU A 139 1.21 -13.68 -20.49
N HIS A 140 1.20 -15.00 -20.69
CA HIS A 140 1.37 -15.59 -22.02
C HIS A 140 0.20 -15.33 -22.96
N GLU A 141 -1.05 -15.39 -22.46
CA GLU A 141 -2.24 -15.08 -23.26
C GLU A 141 -2.23 -13.63 -23.73
N LEU A 142 -1.89 -12.70 -22.85
CA LEU A 142 -1.78 -11.28 -23.20
C LEU A 142 -0.68 -11.04 -24.25
N LYS A 143 0.51 -11.63 -24.02
CA LYS A 143 1.63 -11.53 -24.97
C LYS A 143 1.29 -12.12 -26.33
N SER A 144 0.65 -13.29 -26.37
CA SER A 144 0.27 -13.96 -27.63
C SER A 144 -0.68 -13.13 -28.50
N ARG A 145 -1.41 -12.20 -27.86
CA ARG A 145 -2.33 -11.26 -28.53
C ARG A 145 -1.71 -9.89 -28.78
N ASN A 146 -0.41 -9.71 -28.52
CA ASN A 146 0.29 -8.43 -28.62
C ASN A 146 -0.33 -7.30 -27.77
N ILE A 147 -0.97 -7.65 -26.65
CA ILE A 147 -1.50 -6.68 -25.69
C ILE A 147 -0.36 -6.20 -24.81
N PRO A 148 -0.08 -4.88 -24.75
CA PRO A 148 1.01 -4.36 -23.94
C PRO A 148 0.77 -4.60 -22.45
N ILE A 149 1.82 -5.10 -21.75
CA ILE A 149 1.82 -5.35 -20.33
C ILE A 149 2.93 -4.52 -19.70
N LEU A 150 2.60 -3.63 -18.78
CA LEU A 150 3.55 -2.83 -18.03
C LEU A 150 3.64 -3.32 -16.59
N LEU A 151 4.84 -3.66 -16.13
CA LEU A 151 5.07 -3.94 -14.71
C LEU A 151 5.22 -2.61 -13.96
N ILE A 152 4.40 -2.40 -12.93
CA ILE A 152 4.41 -1.19 -12.12
C ILE A 152 5.05 -1.46 -10.77
N SER A 153 5.93 -0.54 -10.32
CA SER A 153 6.61 -0.61 -9.02
C SER A 153 7.33 -1.92 -8.76
N GLY A 154 7.95 -2.50 -9.81
CA GLY A 154 8.70 -3.74 -9.71
C GLY A 154 9.90 -3.60 -8.76
N ILE A 155 10.06 -4.57 -7.84
CA ILE A 155 11.25 -4.67 -7.00
C ILE A 155 11.77 -6.10 -7.05
N PHE A 156 13.07 -6.25 -7.29
CA PHE A 156 13.69 -7.54 -7.47
C PHE A 156 14.81 -7.74 -6.43
N ARG A 157 14.92 -8.98 -5.93
CA ARG A 157 15.94 -9.38 -4.95
C ARG A 157 16.65 -10.62 -5.48
N ALA A 158 17.94 -10.75 -5.17
CA ALA A 158 18.76 -11.89 -5.60
C ALA A 158 18.23 -13.26 -5.10
N SER A 159 17.40 -13.25 -4.04
CA SER A 159 16.71 -14.45 -3.54
C SER A 159 15.56 -14.92 -4.42
N HIS A 160 15.01 -14.04 -5.28
CA HIS A 160 13.86 -14.41 -6.13
C HIS A 160 14.20 -15.48 -7.16
N PRO A 161 13.21 -16.34 -7.51
CA PRO A 161 13.40 -17.46 -8.43
C PRO A 161 13.96 -17.07 -9.81
N PHE A 162 13.69 -15.85 -10.28
CA PHE A 162 14.19 -15.33 -11.57
C PHE A 162 15.71 -15.46 -11.71
N PHE A 163 16.47 -15.29 -10.62
CA PHE A 163 17.93 -15.25 -10.58
C PHE A 163 18.56 -16.59 -10.18
N LYS A 164 17.74 -17.64 -10.02
CA LYS A 164 18.20 -18.98 -9.66
C LYS A 164 18.37 -19.85 -10.92
N TRP A 165 19.21 -20.89 -10.81
CA TRP A 165 19.46 -21.83 -11.90
C TRP A 165 18.17 -22.51 -12.43
N TYR A 166 17.17 -22.70 -11.56
CA TYR A 166 15.88 -23.30 -11.90
C TYR A 166 14.83 -22.27 -12.39
N GLY A 167 15.20 -21.00 -12.51
CA GLY A 167 14.31 -19.87 -12.74
C GLY A 167 13.83 -19.67 -14.18
N SER A 168 14.01 -20.65 -15.08
CA SER A 168 13.67 -20.50 -16.50
C SER A 168 12.22 -20.08 -16.75
N LEU A 169 11.26 -20.70 -16.05
CA LEU A 169 9.83 -20.38 -16.18
C LEU A 169 9.53 -18.92 -15.76
N TRP A 170 10.15 -18.48 -14.67
CA TRP A 170 9.99 -17.10 -14.17
C TRP A 170 10.60 -16.08 -15.12
N ARG A 171 11.75 -16.40 -15.74
CA ARG A 171 12.35 -15.55 -16.78
C ARG A 171 11.48 -15.49 -18.04
N GLU A 172 10.83 -16.60 -18.40
CA GLU A 172 9.85 -16.64 -19.50
C GLU A 172 8.65 -15.72 -19.21
N MET A 173 8.13 -15.71 -17.98
CA MET A 173 7.07 -14.79 -17.54
C MET A 173 7.52 -13.32 -17.58
N LEU A 174 8.75 -13.01 -17.16
CA LEU A 174 9.31 -11.64 -17.29
C LEU A 174 9.39 -11.20 -18.75
N GLY A 175 9.74 -12.09 -19.64
CA GLY A 175 9.76 -11.83 -21.08
C GLY A 175 8.39 -11.56 -21.70
N CYS A 176 7.29 -11.72 -20.95
CA CYS A 176 5.96 -11.34 -21.41
C CYS A 176 5.68 -9.85 -21.28
N PHE A 177 6.37 -9.15 -20.40
CA PHE A 177 6.18 -7.72 -20.19
C PHE A 177 6.73 -6.91 -21.35
N THR A 178 5.96 -5.94 -21.81
CA THR A 178 6.39 -4.94 -22.78
C THR A 178 7.43 -4.02 -22.15
N TYR A 179 7.20 -3.63 -20.88
CA TYR A 179 8.11 -2.75 -20.15
C TYR A 179 8.04 -3.00 -18.64
N LEU A 180 9.16 -2.80 -17.95
CA LEU A 180 9.35 -3.05 -16.54
C LEU A 180 9.74 -1.74 -15.83
N PHE A 181 8.80 -1.15 -15.09
CA PHE A 181 9.09 0.00 -14.24
C PHE A 181 9.48 -0.48 -12.85
N VAL A 182 10.77 -0.30 -12.53
CA VAL A 182 11.36 -0.80 -11.28
C VAL A 182 11.62 0.34 -10.30
N GLN A 183 11.62 -0.01 -9.01
CA GLN A 183 11.76 0.97 -7.94
C GLN A 183 13.19 1.49 -7.79
N ASN A 184 14.20 0.66 -8.04
CA ASN A 184 15.60 0.99 -7.72
C ASN A 184 16.60 0.37 -8.71
N GLU A 185 17.81 0.89 -8.62
CA GLU A 185 18.94 0.46 -9.46
C GLU A 185 19.32 -1.01 -9.22
N SER A 186 19.27 -1.49 -7.98
CA SER A 186 19.56 -2.90 -7.65
C SER A 186 18.64 -3.86 -8.43
N SER A 187 17.36 -3.51 -8.59
CA SER A 187 16.41 -4.29 -9.39
C SER A 187 16.78 -4.28 -10.87
N SER A 188 17.19 -3.12 -11.40
CA SER A 188 17.63 -2.99 -12.80
C SER A 188 18.90 -3.80 -13.08
N ILE A 189 19.89 -3.77 -12.18
CA ILE A 189 21.12 -4.55 -12.28
C ILE A 189 20.80 -6.06 -12.28
N LEU A 190 19.95 -6.51 -11.36
CA LEU A 190 19.53 -7.91 -11.30
C LEU A 190 18.84 -8.38 -12.57
N LEU A 191 17.92 -7.60 -13.12
CA LEU A 191 17.25 -7.92 -14.39
C LEU A 191 18.24 -7.95 -15.56
N SER A 192 19.18 -7.01 -15.59
CA SER A 192 20.23 -6.95 -16.60
C SER A 192 21.13 -8.19 -16.57
N SER A 193 21.38 -8.77 -15.39
CA SER A 193 22.18 -9.98 -15.22
C SER A 193 21.57 -11.24 -15.86
N ILE A 194 20.25 -11.23 -16.09
CA ILE A 194 19.52 -12.32 -16.78
C ILE A 194 19.12 -11.97 -18.21
N GLY A 195 19.71 -10.91 -18.78
CA GLY A 195 19.56 -10.53 -20.19
C GLY A 195 18.42 -9.55 -20.50
N ILE A 196 17.69 -9.06 -19.49
CA ILE A 196 16.65 -8.04 -19.67
C ILE A 196 17.30 -6.67 -19.48
N ARG A 197 17.44 -5.86 -20.56
CA ARG A 197 18.20 -4.59 -20.53
C ARG A 197 17.46 -3.41 -21.17
N GLU A 198 16.76 -3.61 -22.27
CA GLU A 198 16.23 -2.53 -23.11
C GLU A 198 14.84 -2.04 -22.65
N ASN A 199 14.08 -2.89 -21.99
CA ASN A 199 12.70 -2.61 -21.58
C ASN A 199 12.57 -2.41 -20.07
N ILE A 200 13.54 -1.73 -19.44
CA ILE A 200 13.56 -1.41 -18.02
C ILE A 200 13.73 0.09 -17.84
N GLN A 201 12.97 0.66 -16.90
CA GLN A 201 13.18 2.02 -16.43
C GLN A 201 13.10 2.10 -14.90
N ILE A 202 14.06 2.77 -14.28
CA ILE A 202 14.03 3.09 -12.86
C ILE A 202 13.11 4.30 -12.69
N THR A 203 11.91 4.08 -12.16
CA THR A 203 10.93 5.13 -11.92
C THR A 203 10.85 5.54 -10.46
N GLY A 204 11.19 4.64 -9.55
CA GLY A 204 10.91 4.81 -8.13
C GLY A 204 9.62 4.09 -7.69
N ASP A 205 9.21 4.34 -6.46
CA ASP A 205 7.99 3.78 -5.88
C ASP A 205 6.84 4.80 -5.97
N THR A 206 5.76 4.42 -6.59
CA THR A 206 4.57 5.26 -6.77
C THR A 206 3.86 5.62 -5.45
N ARG A 207 4.19 4.96 -4.34
CA ARG A 207 3.68 5.34 -3.02
C ARG A 207 4.13 6.74 -2.60
N PHE A 208 5.30 7.20 -3.03
CA PHE A 208 5.74 8.58 -2.79
C PHE A 208 4.78 9.59 -3.44
N ASP A 209 4.39 9.35 -4.68
CA ASP A 209 3.42 10.20 -5.37
C ASP A 209 2.05 10.18 -4.65
N ARG A 210 1.66 8.99 -4.15
CA ARG A 210 0.38 8.82 -3.45
C ARG A 210 0.28 9.62 -2.17
N VAL A 211 1.30 9.54 -1.31
CA VAL A 211 1.27 10.28 -0.04
C VAL A 211 1.34 11.79 -0.26
N ILE A 212 2.07 12.24 -1.27
CA ILE A 212 2.11 13.67 -1.67
C ILE A 212 0.73 14.11 -2.15
N GLU A 213 0.07 13.35 -3.02
CA GLU A 213 -1.29 13.70 -3.51
C GLU A 213 -2.29 13.82 -2.35
N ILE A 214 -2.21 12.95 -1.35
CA ILE A 214 -3.07 12.99 -0.16
C ILE A 214 -2.75 14.24 0.67
N ALA A 215 -1.47 14.54 0.87
CA ALA A 215 -1.04 15.68 1.68
C ALA A 215 -1.41 17.02 1.01
N GLU A 216 -1.25 17.14 -0.32
CA GLU A 216 -1.62 18.35 -1.08
C GLU A 216 -3.14 18.60 -1.13
N LYS A 217 -3.94 17.52 -1.05
CA LYS A 217 -5.41 17.59 -1.00
C LYS A 217 -5.94 17.50 0.43
N PHE A 218 -5.14 17.87 1.40
CA PHE A 218 -5.52 17.79 2.80
C PHE A 218 -6.82 18.58 3.07
N GLU A 219 -7.77 17.91 3.67
CA GLU A 219 -9.01 18.49 4.18
C GLU A 219 -8.97 18.47 5.72
N PRO A 220 -9.17 19.63 6.37
CA PRO A 220 -9.17 19.73 7.82
C PRO A 220 -10.15 18.77 8.49
N LEU A 221 -9.78 18.30 9.69
CA LEU A 221 -10.60 17.44 10.54
C LEU A 221 -10.98 18.22 11.81
N PRO A 222 -12.12 18.96 11.82
CA PRO A 222 -12.44 19.88 12.92
C PRO A 222 -12.48 19.24 14.30
N ALA A 223 -12.89 17.96 14.39
CA ALA A 223 -12.90 17.24 15.65
C ALA A 223 -11.47 16.96 16.18
N ILE A 224 -10.52 16.72 15.27
CA ILE A 224 -9.10 16.51 15.61
C ILE A 224 -8.48 17.86 16.03
N GLU A 225 -8.73 18.93 15.29
CA GLU A 225 -8.26 20.27 15.64
C GLU A 225 -8.74 20.69 17.02
N ARG A 226 -10.01 20.45 17.31
CA ARG A 226 -10.60 20.72 18.63
C ARG A 226 -9.94 19.89 19.74
N PHE A 227 -9.60 18.61 19.48
CA PHE A 227 -8.91 17.77 20.45
C PHE A 227 -7.48 18.24 20.70
N CYS A 228 -6.74 18.55 19.66
CA CYS A 228 -5.34 19.00 19.72
C CYS A 228 -5.22 20.37 20.42
N GLY A 229 -6.10 21.32 20.08
CA GLY A 229 -6.03 22.69 20.60
C GLY A 229 -4.68 23.32 20.30
N LYS A 230 -3.99 23.80 21.35
CA LYS A 230 -2.63 24.38 21.28
C LYS A 230 -1.56 23.48 21.88
N SER A 231 -1.91 22.25 22.21
CA SER A 231 -0.98 21.31 22.85
C SER A 231 -0.01 20.70 21.83
N ARG A 232 1.14 20.27 22.31
CA ARG A 232 2.05 19.39 21.55
C ARG A 232 1.37 18.03 21.32
N VAL A 233 1.48 17.50 20.11
CA VAL A 233 0.75 16.30 19.68
C VAL A 233 1.70 15.23 19.17
N LEU A 234 1.57 14.01 19.69
CA LEU A 234 2.13 12.81 19.11
C LEU A 234 1.00 12.02 18.44
N VAL A 235 1.18 11.67 17.16
CA VAL A 235 0.28 10.77 16.46
C VAL A 235 0.96 9.43 16.25
N ALA A 236 0.39 8.37 16.86
CA ALA A 236 0.82 6.98 16.69
C ALA A 236 -0.17 6.25 15.79
N GLY A 237 0.27 5.88 14.60
CA GLY A 237 -0.57 5.24 13.60
C GLY A 237 -0.19 3.81 13.28
N SER A 238 -1.19 3.01 12.91
CA SER A 238 -1.06 1.56 12.64
C SER A 238 -0.41 0.80 13.79
N THR A 239 -0.76 1.15 15.03
CA THR A 239 -0.18 0.52 16.22
C THR A 239 -0.73 -0.89 16.42
N TRP A 240 0.10 -1.77 16.97
CA TRP A 240 -0.26 -3.08 17.50
C TRP A 240 -0.06 -3.09 19.01
N GLU A 241 -0.47 -4.16 19.68
CA GLU A 241 -0.37 -4.29 21.13
C GLU A 241 1.05 -4.08 21.64
N GLU A 242 2.05 -4.55 20.90
CA GLU A 242 3.47 -4.36 21.22
C GLU A 242 3.86 -2.88 21.19
N ASP A 243 3.46 -2.14 20.15
CA ASP A 243 3.73 -0.71 20.03
C ASP A 243 3.04 0.10 21.14
N GLU A 244 1.80 -0.25 21.45
CA GLU A 244 1.00 0.41 22.48
C GLU A 244 1.60 0.22 23.86
N THR A 245 2.17 -0.95 24.11
CA THR A 245 2.88 -1.26 25.36
C THR A 245 4.08 -0.33 25.58
N GLU A 246 4.85 -0.05 24.53
CA GLU A 246 5.99 0.87 24.60
C GLU A 246 5.55 2.34 24.82
N LEU A 247 4.37 2.73 24.37
CA LEU A 247 3.83 4.08 24.52
C LEU A 247 3.21 4.36 25.89
N ILE A 248 2.69 3.36 26.60
CA ILE A 248 1.87 3.53 27.82
C ILE A 248 2.58 4.36 28.89
N HIS A 249 3.85 4.02 29.17
CA HIS A 249 4.61 4.69 30.26
C HIS A 249 4.77 6.18 29.97
N TYR A 250 5.23 6.52 28.77
CA TYR A 250 5.44 7.90 28.38
C TYR A 250 4.16 8.73 28.38
N VAL A 251 3.07 8.18 27.86
CA VAL A 251 1.76 8.85 27.82
C VAL A 251 1.24 9.18 29.23
N ARG A 252 1.43 8.27 30.18
CA ARG A 252 1.01 8.48 31.59
C ARG A 252 1.80 9.58 32.28
N LEU A 253 3.09 9.71 31.97
CA LEU A 253 3.96 10.72 32.60
C LEU A 253 3.82 12.12 31.98
N ASN A 254 3.16 12.23 30.82
CA ASN A 254 3.06 13.48 30.06
C ASN A 254 1.58 13.89 29.82
N PRO A 255 0.80 14.19 30.88
CA PRO A 255 -0.63 14.52 30.75
C PRO A 255 -0.89 15.89 30.11
N ASP A 256 0.12 16.73 29.98
CA ASP A 256 0.11 18.05 29.35
C ASP A 256 0.18 17.97 27.81
N LYS A 257 0.62 16.85 27.27
CA LYS A 257 0.70 16.58 25.82
C LYS A 257 -0.53 15.84 25.33
N LYS A 258 -0.81 15.92 24.04
CA LYS A 258 -1.89 15.17 23.40
C LYS A 258 -1.33 14.00 22.59
N PHE A 259 -2.04 12.88 22.67
CA PHE A 259 -1.69 11.65 21.98
C PHE A 259 -2.89 11.18 21.15
N ILE A 260 -2.68 10.93 19.87
CA ILE A 260 -3.66 10.33 18.99
C ILE A 260 -3.15 8.94 18.64
N ILE A 261 -3.90 7.90 19.02
CA ILE A 261 -3.54 6.50 18.76
C ILE A 261 -4.52 5.95 17.74
N ALA A 262 -4.02 5.55 16.59
CA ALA A 262 -4.81 4.93 15.53
C ALA A 262 -4.34 3.47 15.36
N PRO A 263 -4.99 2.50 16.00
CA PRO A 263 -4.61 1.10 15.97
C PRO A 263 -4.79 0.51 14.56
N HIS A 264 -4.00 -0.50 14.24
CA HIS A 264 -4.10 -1.23 12.98
C HIS A 264 -5.42 -2.01 12.88
N GLU A 265 -5.84 -2.61 13.98
CA GLU A 265 -7.11 -3.30 14.11
C GLU A 265 -8.06 -2.53 15.02
N THR A 266 -9.29 -2.32 14.53
CA THR A 266 -10.33 -1.57 15.25
C THR A 266 -11.46 -2.48 15.73
N ASP A 267 -11.17 -3.74 16.03
CA ASP A 267 -12.15 -4.63 16.61
C ASP A 267 -12.44 -4.26 18.09
N LYS A 268 -13.63 -4.65 18.55
CA LYS A 268 -14.12 -4.23 19.88
C LYS A 268 -13.24 -4.72 21.03
N GLY A 269 -12.62 -5.88 20.89
CA GLY A 269 -11.76 -6.47 21.91
C GLY A 269 -10.51 -5.61 22.10
N HIS A 270 -9.79 -5.39 21.00
CA HIS A 270 -8.57 -4.57 20.99
C HIS A 270 -8.81 -3.13 21.46
N LEU A 271 -9.88 -2.47 20.99
CA LEU A 271 -10.23 -1.13 21.45
C LEU A 271 -10.53 -1.06 22.96
N GLN A 272 -11.13 -2.10 23.53
CA GLN A 272 -11.33 -2.18 24.99
C GLN A 272 -10.01 -2.32 25.74
N ASP A 273 -9.06 -3.08 25.22
CA ASP A 273 -7.77 -3.30 25.85
C ASP A 273 -6.90 -2.03 25.79
N ILE A 274 -6.87 -1.33 24.65
CA ILE A 274 -6.25 0.00 24.55
C ILE A 274 -6.86 0.98 25.56
N LYS A 275 -8.19 1.02 25.68
CA LYS A 275 -8.87 1.91 26.61
C LYS A 275 -8.53 1.61 28.09
N LYS A 276 -8.30 0.34 28.44
CA LYS A 276 -7.80 -0.04 29.78
C LYS A 276 -6.35 0.39 29.98
N ALA A 277 -5.52 0.25 28.95
CA ALA A 277 -4.10 0.62 28.99
C ALA A 277 -3.92 2.14 29.16
N PHE A 278 -4.81 2.93 28.54
CA PHE A 278 -4.84 4.40 28.61
C PHE A 278 -6.11 4.91 29.31
N PRO A 279 -6.15 4.95 30.65
CA PRO A 279 -7.39 5.25 31.42
C PRO A 279 -8.05 6.59 31.10
N ASN A 280 -7.26 7.58 30.64
CA ASN A 280 -7.76 8.90 30.22
C ASN A 280 -8.06 8.98 28.73
N ALA A 281 -8.20 7.85 28.04
CA ALA A 281 -8.47 7.83 26.62
C ALA A 281 -9.95 8.05 26.30
N LEU A 282 -10.19 8.76 25.22
CA LEU A 282 -11.49 9.01 24.62
C LEU A 282 -11.53 8.35 23.23
N LEU A 283 -12.62 7.68 22.90
CA LEU A 283 -12.82 7.18 21.52
C LEU A 283 -13.19 8.34 20.61
N TYR A 284 -12.70 8.29 19.37
CA TYR A 284 -13.03 9.31 18.37
C TYR A 284 -14.55 9.35 18.09
N SER A 285 -15.22 8.20 18.02
CA SER A 285 -16.67 8.11 17.85
C SER A 285 -17.44 8.79 19.00
N ASP A 286 -16.94 8.74 20.25
CA ASP A 286 -17.54 9.43 21.39
C ASP A 286 -17.25 10.94 21.32
N TRP A 287 -16.05 11.32 20.88
CA TRP A 287 -15.59 12.71 20.80
C TRP A 287 -16.35 13.54 19.78
N ILE A 288 -16.63 12.99 18.61
CA ILE A 288 -17.36 13.72 17.54
C ILE A 288 -18.80 14.03 17.94
N ASN A 289 -19.38 13.27 18.85
CA ASN A 289 -20.76 13.47 19.33
C ASN A 289 -20.86 14.47 20.47
N GLN A 290 -19.74 15.01 20.98
CA GLN A 290 -19.76 16.05 22.01
C GLN A 290 -20.01 17.44 21.39
N PRO A 291 -20.59 18.37 22.17
CA PRO A 291 -20.79 19.76 21.70
C PRO A 291 -19.51 20.38 21.16
N LEU A 292 -19.65 21.30 20.20
CA LEU A 292 -18.49 21.93 19.52
C LEU A 292 -17.61 22.77 20.44
N ASP A 293 -18.20 23.31 21.51
CA ASP A 293 -17.52 24.09 22.55
C ASP A 293 -16.97 23.24 23.70
N ALA A 294 -17.19 21.92 23.66
CA ALA A 294 -16.67 21.03 24.68
C ALA A 294 -15.14 21.03 24.66
N SER A 295 -14.55 21.37 25.81
CA SER A 295 -13.13 21.12 26.10
C SER A 295 -12.97 19.75 26.75
N THR A 296 -11.85 19.10 26.53
CA THR A 296 -11.57 17.80 27.14
C THR A 296 -10.30 17.84 28.00
N LYS A 297 -10.39 17.23 29.17
CA LYS A 297 -9.22 16.93 30.02
C LYS A 297 -8.50 15.65 29.59
N HIS A 298 -9.11 14.88 28.66
CA HIS A 298 -8.48 13.69 28.10
C HIS A 298 -7.27 14.08 27.28
N ASN A 299 -6.17 13.39 27.48
CA ASN A 299 -4.94 13.62 26.72
C ASN A 299 -4.70 12.56 25.63
N VAL A 300 -5.50 11.49 25.58
CA VAL A 300 -5.42 10.43 24.58
C VAL A 300 -6.72 10.36 23.79
N LEU A 301 -6.61 10.34 22.46
CA LEU A 301 -7.71 10.07 21.52
C LEU A 301 -7.41 8.78 20.77
N ILE A 302 -8.28 7.79 20.93
CA ILE A 302 -8.19 6.52 20.20
C ILE A 302 -9.07 6.62 18.96
N ILE A 303 -8.50 6.36 17.78
CA ILE A 303 -9.21 6.36 16.50
C ILE A 303 -9.83 4.99 16.28
N ASP A 304 -11.13 4.91 16.40
CA ASP A 304 -11.92 3.69 16.31
C ASP A 304 -12.62 3.52 14.95
N ASN A 305 -12.11 4.20 13.91
CA ASN A 305 -12.57 4.06 12.53
C ASN A 305 -11.40 3.90 11.55
N VAL A 306 -11.70 3.53 10.32
CA VAL A 306 -10.72 3.30 9.25
C VAL A 306 -10.73 4.45 8.24
N GLY A 307 -9.56 4.77 7.68
CA GLY A 307 -9.44 5.65 6.51
C GLY A 307 -9.08 7.11 6.78
N MET A 308 -8.79 7.49 8.04
CA MET A 308 -8.35 8.87 8.34
C MET A 308 -6.86 8.99 8.73
N LEU A 309 -6.15 7.88 8.94
CA LEU A 309 -4.78 7.88 9.47
C LEU A 309 -3.83 8.79 8.68
N SER A 310 -3.82 8.68 7.35
CA SER A 310 -2.92 9.47 6.50
C SER A 310 -3.09 10.99 6.68
N ARG A 311 -4.28 11.46 7.08
CA ARG A 311 -4.55 12.88 7.39
C ARG A 311 -4.25 13.25 8.84
N LEU A 312 -4.27 12.27 9.76
CA LEU A 312 -3.98 12.54 11.18
C LEU A 312 -2.55 13.01 11.41
N TYR A 313 -1.60 12.51 10.64
CA TYR A 313 -0.19 12.89 10.76
C TYR A 313 0.08 14.38 10.51
N GLN A 314 -0.80 15.09 9.80
CA GLN A 314 -0.73 16.55 9.65
C GLN A 314 -0.79 17.29 11.00
N TYR A 315 -1.54 16.75 11.96
CA TYR A 315 -1.73 17.37 13.29
C TYR A 315 -0.60 17.08 14.28
N ALA A 316 0.31 16.20 13.91
CA ALA A 316 1.40 15.81 14.79
C ALA A 316 2.52 16.87 14.82
N ASP A 317 3.19 16.98 15.96
CA ASP A 317 4.56 17.51 16.04
C ASP A 317 5.56 16.36 15.85
N ILE A 318 5.28 15.19 16.43
CA ILE A 318 6.06 13.97 16.30
C ILE A 318 5.13 12.84 15.87
N THR A 319 5.62 11.96 14.99
CA THR A 319 4.86 10.80 14.53
C THR A 319 5.51 9.50 14.98
N TYR A 320 4.66 8.53 15.28
CA TYR A 320 5.06 7.15 15.52
C TYR A 320 4.32 6.25 14.53
N VAL A 321 5.05 5.34 13.85
CA VAL A 321 4.49 4.36 12.93
C VAL A 321 4.69 2.96 13.49
N GLY A 322 3.58 2.29 13.77
CA GLY A 322 3.56 0.97 14.39
C GLY A 322 3.95 -0.18 13.46
N GLY A 323 3.92 -1.38 14.01
CA GLY A 323 4.30 -2.64 13.38
C GLY A 323 5.78 -3.00 13.54
N GLY A 324 6.61 -2.02 13.90
CA GLY A 324 8.05 -2.23 13.99
C GLY A 324 8.52 -3.12 15.14
N PHE A 325 7.67 -3.46 16.10
CA PHE A 325 7.94 -4.47 17.14
C PHE A 325 7.40 -5.86 16.77
N GLY A 326 6.55 -5.94 15.76
CA GLY A 326 5.99 -7.19 15.25
C GLY A 326 6.85 -7.85 14.16
N ALA A 327 6.62 -9.15 13.90
CA ALA A 327 7.36 -9.93 12.90
C ALA A 327 7.18 -9.41 11.46
N ASP A 328 6.06 -8.78 11.17
CA ASP A 328 5.75 -8.22 9.85
C ASP A 328 6.55 -6.94 9.57
N GLY A 329 6.96 -6.22 10.63
CA GLY A 329 7.76 -5.00 10.57
C GLY A 329 6.94 -3.73 10.38
N VAL A 330 7.66 -2.59 10.31
CA VAL A 330 7.06 -1.25 10.28
C VAL A 330 6.07 -1.06 9.12
N HIS A 331 4.98 -0.38 9.39
CA HIS A 331 4.00 0.03 8.39
C HIS A 331 4.49 1.18 7.50
N ASN A 332 3.59 1.83 6.76
CA ASN A 332 3.93 2.85 5.76
C ASN A 332 4.44 4.15 6.41
N VAL A 333 5.75 4.29 6.55
CA VAL A 333 6.41 5.48 7.12
C VAL A 333 6.24 6.74 6.27
N LEU A 334 5.93 6.59 4.96
CA LEU A 334 5.80 7.72 4.05
C LEU A 334 4.57 8.58 4.34
N GLU A 335 3.51 7.98 4.90
CA GLU A 335 2.28 8.72 5.27
C GLU A 335 2.53 9.75 6.37
N ALA A 336 3.48 9.47 7.26
CA ALA A 336 3.91 10.39 8.29
C ALA A 336 4.97 11.39 7.77
N ALA A 337 5.97 10.88 7.05
CA ALA A 337 7.11 11.64 6.56
C ALA A 337 6.73 12.79 5.61
N VAL A 338 5.68 12.62 4.81
CA VAL A 338 5.21 13.62 3.82
C VAL A 338 4.83 14.95 4.46
N TYR A 339 4.41 14.94 5.71
CA TYR A 339 4.03 16.16 6.45
C TYR A 339 5.21 16.87 7.13
N GLY A 340 6.43 16.42 6.89
CA GLY A 340 7.62 17.06 7.47
C GLY A 340 7.71 16.87 8.98
N LYS A 341 7.35 15.68 9.46
CA LYS A 341 7.43 15.33 10.89
C LYS A 341 8.52 14.28 11.11
N PRO A 342 9.23 14.29 12.25
CA PRO A 342 10.07 13.16 12.64
C PRO A 342 9.24 11.88 12.73
N VAL A 343 9.78 10.76 12.24
CA VAL A 343 9.06 9.49 12.21
C VAL A 343 9.78 8.47 13.09
N ILE A 344 9.16 8.12 14.23
CA ILE A 344 9.66 7.11 15.16
C ILE A 344 9.00 5.77 14.83
N PHE A 345 9.73 4.68 14.97
CA PHE A 345 9.21 3.31 14.76
C PHE A 345 10.11 2.27 15.44
N GLY A 346 9.58 1.05 15.62
CA GLY A 346 10.28 -0.06 16.23
C GLY A 346 11.44 -0.64 15.38
N PRO A 347 12.17 -1.67 15.89
CA PRO A 347 13.43 -2.15 15.32
C PRO A 347 13.29 -2.91 13.99
N GLU A 348 12.10 -3.50 13.70
CA GLU A 348 11.89 -4.33 12.51
C GLU A 348 11.52 -3.49 11.28
N TYR A 349 12.48 -2.76 10.71
CA TYR A 349 12.28 -1.90 9.53
C TYR A 349 13.17 -2.26 8.34
N THR A 350 14.18 -3.10 8.52
CA THR A 350 15.23 -3.37 7.50
C THR A 350 14.73 -4.10 6.24
N LYS A 351 13.50 -4.60 6.28
CA LYS A 351 12.82 -5.18 5.10
C LYS A 351 12.26 -4.12 4.13
N TYR A 352 12.18 -2.85 4.56
CA TYR A 352 11.49 -1.75 3.88
C TYR A 352 12.48 -0.69 3.42
N VAL A 353 12.66 -0.56 2.11
CA VAL A 353 13.64 0.35 1.50
C VAL A 353 13.37 1.80 1.87
N GLU A 354 12.09 2.19 1.93
CA GLU A 354 11.65 3.52 2.31
C GLU A 354 11.99 3.86 3.77
N ALA A 355 11.85 2.90 4.67
CA ALA A 355 12.20 3.10 6.08
C ALA A 355 13.72 3.21 6.27
N ILE A 356 14.50 2.37 5.57
CA ILE A 356 15.97 2.48 5.54
C ILE A 356 16.39 3.85 5.02
N GLY A 357 15.83 4.30 3.91
CA GLY A 357 16.14 5.61 3.33
C GLY A 357 15.78 6.76 4.27
N LEU A 358 14.67 6.64 4.98
CA LEU A 358 14.24 7.63 5.96
C LEU A 358 15.19 7.72 7.17
N VAL A 359 15.74 6.59 7.63
CA VAL A 359 16.80 6.58 8.67
C VAL A 359 18.07 7.21 8.15
N GLN A 360 18.50 6.84 6.94
CA GLN A 360 19.74 7.36 6.34
C GLN A 360 19.72 8.87 6.12
N CYS A 361 18.58 9.45 5.77
CA CYS A 361 18.44 10.90 5.63
C CYS A 361 18.27 11.64 6.97
N GLY A 362 18.10 10.92 8.08
CA GLY A 362 17.94 11.47 9.43
C GLY A 362 16.50 11.82 9.82
N GLY A 363 15.50 11.55 8.95
CA GLY A 363 14.08 11.79 9.22
C GLY A 363 13.41 10.67 10.03
N GLY A 364 13.94 9.43 9.92
CA GLY A 364 13.46 8.25 10.64
C GLY A 364 14.29 7.95 11.89
N ILE A 365 13.65 7.50 12.94
CA ILE A 365 14.28 7.22 14.24
C ILE A 365 13.81 5.85 14.72
N PRO A 366 14.60 4.79 14.47
CA PRO A 366 14.27 3.47 15.01
C PRO A 366 14.55 3.43 16.50
N ILE A 367 13.71 2.75 17.26
CA ILE A 367 13.84 2.52 18.71
C ILE A 367 13.81 1.03 19.03
N GLN A 368 14.41 0.65 20.16
CA GLN A 368 14.47 -0.74 20.62
C GLN A 368 13.49 -1.05 21.76
N ASN A 369 13.05 -0.03 22.50
CA ASN A 369 12.22 -0.19 23.70
C ASN A 369 11.66 1.16 24.18
N ALA A 370 10.78 1.12 25.22
CA ALA A 370 10.15 2.28 25.83
C ALA A 370 11.14 3.31 26.39
N LEU A 371 12.30 2.90 26.92
CA LEU A 371 13.29 3.83 27.47
C LEU A 371 13.93 4.69 26.38
N GLU A 372 14.24 4.07 25.24
CA GLU A 372 14.74 4.81 24.06
C GLU A 372 13.67 5.73 23.52
N LEU A 373 12.40 5.27 23.44
CA LEU A 373 11.27 6.10 23.04
C LEU A 373 11.16 7.34 23.94
N GLU A 374 11.19 7.17 25.25
CA GLU A 374 11.10 8.27 26.22
C GLU A 374 12.25 9.27 26.06
N SER A 375 13.48 8.78 25.92
CA SER A 375 14.66 9.62 25.71
C SER A 375 14.54 10.45 24.43
N ILE A 376 14.15 9.83 23.33
CA ILE A 376 14.00 10.47 22.02
C ILE A 376 12.84 11.48 22.03
N LEU A 377 11.71 11.13 22.60
CA LEU A 377 10.58 12.04 22.70
C LEU A 377 10.91 13.25 23.55
N THR A 378 11.57 13.05 24.70
CA THR A 378 12.01 14.15 25.57
C THR A 378 12.94 15.09 24.81
N GLU A 379 13.96 14.56 24.14
CA GLU A 379 14.89 15.35 23.35
C GLU A 379 14.21 16.16 22.24
N LEU A 380 13.29 15.53 21.50
CA LEU A 380 12.55 16.19 20.41
C LEU A 380 11.60 17.29 20.92
N TRP A 381 11.00 17.11 22.09
CA TRP A 381 10.14 18.14 22.70
C TRP A 381 10.93 19.33 23.24
N GLU A 382 12.14 19.12 23.72
CA GLU A 382 12.99 20.16 24.27
C GLU A 382 13.77 20.94 23.22
N LYS A 383 14.14 20.28 22.09
CA LYS A 383 15.01 20.85 21.05
C LYS A 383 14.24 21.11 19.76
N GLU A 384 13.61 22.27 19.64
CA GLU A 384 12.82 22.67 18.47
C GLU A 384 13.61 22.61 17.16
N GLU A 385 14.91 22.95 17.22
CA GLU A 385 15.80 22.88 16.05
C GLU A 385 15.97 21.45 15.57
N LEU A 386 16.13 20.50 16.47
CA LEU A 386 16.25 19.07 16.15
C LEU A 386 14.94 18.52 15.58
N LEU A 387 13.81 18.86 16.20
CA LEU A 387 12.48 18.50 15.73
C LEU A 387 12.29 18.94 14.28
N THR A 388 12.57 20.23 14.01
CA THR A 388 12.45 20.83 12.69
C THR A 388 13.42 20.20 11.68
N ALA A 389 14.68 20.00 12.04
CA ALA A 389 15.68 19.40 11.17
C ALA A 389 15.31 17.98 10.72
N LYS A 390 14.86 17.15 11.67
CA LYS A 390 14.40 15.78 11.37
C LYS A 390 13.13 15.76 10.52
N GLY A 391 12.19 16.64 10.81
CA GLY A 391 10.98 16.80 10.00
C GLY A 391 11.30 17.22 8.56
N MET A 392 12.18 18.21 8.38
CA MET A 392 12.62 18.65 7.06
C MET A 392 13.38 17.55 6.29
N ALA A 393 14.17 16.75 6.97
CA ALA A 393 14.84 15.61 6.36
C ALA A 393 13.82 14.59 5.84
N ALA A 394 12.78 14.27 6.62
CA ALA A 394 11.68 13.40 6.22
C ALA A 394 10.91 13.95 5.01
N TYR A 395 10.54 15.22 5.03
CA TYR A 395 9.88 15.91 3.92
C TYR A 395 10.68 15.84 2.64
N ASN A 396 11.95 16.30 2.70
CA ASN A 396 12.83 16.34 1.54
C ASN A 396 13.06 14.93 0.97
N PHE A 397 13.17 13.91 1.81
CA PHE A 397 13.27 12.53 1.36
C PHE A 397 12.04 12.11 0.53
N VAL A 398 10.84 12.39 1.01
CA VAL A 398 9.61 12.02 0.28
C VAL A 398 9.53 12.73 -1.07
N TYR A 399 9.73 14.04 -1.10
CA TYR A 399 9.60 14.83 -2.33
C TYR A 399 10.74 14.57 -3.34
N ALA A 400 11.94 14.24 -2.88
CA ALA A 400 13.05 13.86 -3.77
C ALA A 400 12.84 12.52 -4.50
N HIS A 401 12.01 11.63 -3.94
CA HIS A 401 11.73 10.31 -4.54
C HIS A 401 10.39 10.26 -5.30
N ALA A 402 9.71 11.39 -5.45
CA ALA A 402 8.46 11.51 -6.20
C ALA A 402 8.66 11.44 -7.72
N GLY A 403 7.56 11.28 -8.45
CA GLY A 403 7.52 11.38 -9.91
C GLY A 403 7.48 10.04 -10.64
N ALA A 404 7.37 8.92 -9.93
CA ALA A 404 7.28 7.60 -10.53
C ALA A 404 6.06 7.48 -11.44
N SER A 405 4.89 7.91 -10.99
CA SER A 405 3.65 7.89 -11.77
C SER A 405 3.74 8.75 -13.02
N LYS A 406 4.32 9.94 -12.91
CA LYS A 406 4.52 10.86 -14.05
C LYS A 406 5.38 10.21 -15.14
N LYS A 407 6.49 9.54 -14.78
CA LYS A 407 7.36 8.85 -15.74
C LYS A 407 6.61 7.72 -16.47
N ILE A 408 5.77 6.97 -15.75
CA ILE A 408 4.95 5.89 -16.33
C ILE A 408 3.91 6.45 -17.31
N ILE A 409 3.22 7.52 -16.94
CA ILE A 409 2.24 8.18 -17.81
C ILE A 409 2.92 8.73 -19.06
N GLN A 410 4.06 9.40 -18.92
CA GLN A 410 4.85 9.93 -20.03
C GLN A 410 5.24 8.81 -21.00
N PHE A 411 5.72 7.66 -20.50
CA PHE A 411 6.03 6.50 -21.33
C PHE A 411 4.81 6.00 -22.12
N ILE A 412 3.64 5.90 -21.48
CA ILE A 412 2.40 5.47 -22.15
C ILE A 412 2.03 6.43 -23.29
N GLN A 413 2.20 7.74 -23.08
CA GLN A 413 1.92 8.77 -24.07
C GLN A 413 2.91 8.75 -25.24
N GLU A 414 4.22 8.73 -24.94
CA GLU A 414 5.28 8.72 -25.95
C GLU A 414 5.23 7.50 -26.86
N ASN A 415 4.87 6.35 -26.29
CA ASN A 415 4.72 5.08 -27.03
C ASN A 415 3.32 4.88 -27.62
N ARG A 416 2.42 5.86 -27.47
CA ARG A 416 1.04 5.82 -27.99
C ARG A 416 0.29 4.53 -27.63
N LEU A 417 0.49 4.04 -26.40
CA LEU A 417 -0.17 2.83 -25.93
C LEU A 417 -1.66 3.04 -25.69
N LEU A 418 -2.09 4.29 -25.58
CA LEU A 418 -3.47 4.75 -25.57
C LEU A 418 -3.63 5.89 -26.57
N THR A 419 -4.80 5.98 -27.17
CA THR A 419 -5.18 7.09 -28.07
C THR A 419 -6.33 7.90 -27.44
N ASN A 420 -6.36 9.19 -27.74
CA ASN A 420 -7.47 10.06 -27.33
C ASN A 420 -8.74 9.79 -28.15
#